data_595e0f193bd02ca76e8b69722b30333e
#
_entry.id   595e0f193bd02ca76e8b69722b30333e
#
_cell.length_a   1.000
_cell.length_b   1.000
_cell.length_c   1.000
_cell.angle_alpha   90.00
_cell.angle_beta   90.00
_cell.angle_gamma   90.00
#
_symmetry.space_group_name_H-M   'P 1'
#
loop_
_entity.id
_entity.type
_entity.pdbx_description
1 polymer ?
#
loop_
_entity_poly.entity_id
_entity_poly.type
_entity_poly.pdbx_seq_one_letter_code
_entity_poly.pdbx_strand_id
1 'polypeptide(L)'
;MFVEMQGAGLKTRHYNDMSLQSEYDVWHQRIHDADPSYGDVFSPWYQLVSEYIGGIAGLRILEVACGRGGFVRQLARAGACVTGCDFSSAALHAARTKLPAAGLRFPATLIQGDAQNLPFASDSFDVVVSCETIEHLPDVKSAIRGMHRVTRPGGRLLLTTPNYANFMGLYEIYSLFRHPAHEDDQPFDRRQWFPQILKWVRQAGWKILRTDGAVHQFPLFPGRNPIRWKALDSKRAIRKMLSPLAYTYFVMAQKRDREARDMRNER
;
A
#
# COMPACT_ATOMS: atom_id res chain seq x y z
N MET A 1 25.82 15.70 9.28
CA MET A 1 24.95 16.09 10.41
C MET A 1 23.60 16.42 9.80
N PHE A 2 22.71 15.38 9.66
CA PHE A 2 21.35 15.58 9.16
C PHE A 2 20.48 15.97 10.35
N VAL A 3 19.99 17.19 10.32
CA VAL A 3 19.01 17.69 11.29
C VAL A 3 17.72 16.92 11.04
N GLU A 4 17.30 16.08 11.98
CA GLU A 4 15.91 15.62 12.07
C GLU A 4 15.05 16.83 12.36
N MET A 5 14.37 17.34 11.35
CA MET A 5 13.30 18.31 11.55
C MET A 5 12.15 17.58 12.23
N GLN A 6 12.06 17.69 13.53
CA GLN A 6 10.86 17.37 14.28
C GLN A 6 9.81 18.42 13.93
N GLY A 7 8.93 18.09 12.97
CA GLY A 7 7.75 18.89 12.67
C GLY A 7 6.79 18.86 13.84
N ALA A 8 6.33 20.02 14.25
CA ALA A 8 5.31 20.18 15.27
C ALA A 8 4.08 19.32 14.93
N GLY A 9 3.75 18.38 15.82
CA GLY A 9 2.57 17.51 15.67
C GLY A 9 2.86 16.01 15.59
N LEU A 10 4.10 15.57 15.48
CA LEU A 10 4.45 14.17 15.67
C LEU A 10 4.20 13.81 17.13
N LYS A 11 3.04 13.20 17.40
CA LYS A 11 2.87 12.39 18.61
C LYS A 11 3.87 11.25 18.46
N THR A 12 5.07 11.40 19.06
CA THR A 12 5.97 10.28 19.35
C THR A 12 5.27 9.43 20.42
N ARG A 13 4.25 8.67 20.00
CA ARG A 13 3.68 7.64 20.84
C ARG A 13 4.64 6.48 20.82
N HIS A 14 5.11 6.06 21.98
CA HIS A 14 5.64 4.73 22.13
C HIS A 14 4.58 3.78 21.60
N TYR A 15 4.92 3.03 20.55
CA TYR A 15 4.06 2.03 19.93
C TYR A 15 3.68 1.00 20.99
N ASN A 16 2.46 1.11 21.50
CA ASN A 16 1.80 0.04 22.24
C ASN A 16 0.83 -0.60 21.26
N ASP A 17 1.13 -1.80 20.77
CA ASP A 17 0.39 -2.49 19.73
C ASP A 17 -1.13 -2.49 19.94
N MET A 18 -1.55 -2.70 21.19
CA MET A 18 -2.98 -2.72 21.52
C MET A 18 -3.65 -1.35 21.38
N SER A 19 -2.95 -0.26 21.71
CA SER A 19 -3.52 1.08 21.60
C SER A 19 -3.66 1.52 20.14
N LEU A 20 -2.69 1.21 19.29
CA LEU A 20 -2.74 1.54 17.85
C LEU A 20 -3.81 0.74 17.13
N GLN A 21 -3.94 -0.55 17.43
CA GLN A 21 -5.01 -1.38 16.88
C GLN A 21 -6.39 -0.81 17.23
N SER A 22 -6.60 -0.45 18.49
CA SER A 22 -7.88 0.13 18.93
C SER A 22 -8.16 1.47 18.23
N GLU A 23 -7.15 2.29 18.00
CA GLU A 23 -7.29 3.55 17.26
C GLU A 23 -7.70 3.29 15.79
N TYR A 24 -7.12 2.29 15.13
CA TYR A 24 -7.52 1.90 13.79
C TYR A 24 -8.92 1.29 13.74
N ASP A 25 -9.33 0.49 14.74
CA ASP A 25 -10.68 -0.04 14.82
C ASP A 25 -11.72 1.10 14.91
N VAL A 26 -11.48 2.11 15.75
CA VAL A 26 -12.32 3.30 15.85
C VAL A 26 -12.32 4.11 14.55
N TRP A 27 -11.16 4.30 13.93
CA TRP A 27 -11.03 5.01 12.66
C TRP A 27 -11.81 4.33 11.55
N HIS A 28 -11.67 3.00 11.40
CA HIS A 28 -12.40 2.23 10.40
C HIS A 28 -13.91 2.27 10.62
N GLN A 29 -14.38 2.24 11.88
CA GLN A 29 -15.79 2.36 12.19
C GLN A 29 -16.31 3.74 11.78
N ARG A 30 -15.62 4.82 12.18
CA ARG A 30 -15.98 6.20 11.82
C ARG A 30 -16.08 6.40 10.31
N ILE A 31 -15.07 5.94 9.56
CA ILE A 31 -15.07 6.07 8.09
C ILE A 31 -16.18 5.21 7.47
N HIS A 32 -16.47 4.04 8.03
CA HIS A 32 -17.57 3.20 7.55
C HIS A 32 -18.92 3.89 7.71
N ASP A 33 -19.13 4.54 8.84
CA ASP A 33 -20.37 5.26 9.13
C ASP A 33 -20.53 6.50 8.22
N ALA A 34 -19.42 7.19 7.92
CA ALA A 34 -19.43 8.37 7.07
C ALA A 34 -19.52 8.03 5.56
N ASP A 35 -18.75 7.04 5.10
CA ASP A 35 -18.71 6.58 3.70
C ASP A 35 -18.51 5.06 3.62
N PRO A 36 -19.59 4.28 3.49
CA PRO A 36 -19.51 2.83 3.32
C PRO A 36 -18.75 2.38 2.07
N SER A 37 -18.56 3.25 1.07
CA SER A 37 -17.84 2.94 -0.18
C SER A 37 -16.33 3.23 -0.11
N TYR A 38 -15.85 3.89 0.94
CA TYR A 38 -14.44 4.24 1.09
C TYR A 38 -13.53 3.01 0.93
N GLY A 39 -12.48 3.15 0.13
CA GLY A 39 -11.54 2.07 -0.17
C GLY A 39 -12.05 1.03 -1.16
N ASP A 40 -13.12 1.31 -1.91
CA ASP A 40 -13.61 0.44 -2.96
C ASP A 40 -12.70 0.45 -4.21
N VAL A 41 -12.95 -0.50 -5.11
CA VAL A 41 -12.13 -0.85 -6.29
C VAL A 41 -11.84 0.28 -7.29
N PHE A 42 -12.49 1.41 -7.17
CA PHE A 42 -12.28 2.58 -8.03
C PHE A 42 -11.12 3.48 -7.60
N SER A 43 -10.47 3.18 -6.50
CA SER A 43 -9.28 3.91 -6.05
C SER A 43 -8.16 3.85 -7.09
N PRO A 44 -7.49 4.98 -7.39
CA PRO A 44 -6.48 5.05 -8.45
C PRO A 44 -5.32 4.07 -8.27
N TRP A 45 -4.94 3.79 -7.02
CA TRP A 45 -3.89 2.83 -6.69
C TRP A 45 -4.28 1.39 -7.04
N TYR A 46 -5.54 0.98 -6.82
CA TYR A 46 -6.01 -0.35 -7.25
C TYR A 46 -6.04 -0.49 -8.76
N GLN A 47 -6.44 0.57 -9.48
CA GLN A 47 -6.41 0.59 -10.93
C GLN A 47 -4.97 0.43 -11.44
N LEU A 48 -4.02 1.14 -10.84
CA LEU A 48 -2.61 1.08 -11.18
C LEU A 48 -2.03 -0.34 -10.95
N VAL A 49 -2.33 -0.95 -9.81
CA VAL A 49 -1.93 -2.33 -9.52
C VAL A 49 -2.56 -3.30 -10.53
N SER A 50 -3.84 -3.13 -10.85
CA SER A 50 -4.56 -3.99 -11.80
C SER A 50 -3.95 -3.97 -13.21
N GLU A 51 -3.38 -2.85 -13.66
CA GLU A 51 -2.67 -2.75 -14.93
C GLU A 51 -1.40 -3.62 -15.01
N TYR A 52 -0.75 -3.86 -13.85
CA TYR A 52 0.53 -4.56 -13.77
C TYR A 52 0.44 -5.97 -13.22
N ILE A 53 -0.67 -6.34 -12.58
CA ILE A 53 -0.80 -7.63 -11.93
C ILE A 53 -0.82 -8.78 -12.94
N GLY A 54 -1.40 -8.55 -14.13
CA GLY A 54 -1.50 -9.54 -15.22
C GLY A 54 -2.54 -10.62 -14.95
N GLY A 55 -2.40 -11.77 -15.58
CA GLY A 55 -3.28 -12.93 -15.36
C GLY A 55 -3.12 -13.46 -13.95
N ILE A 56 -4.23 -13.53 -13.19
CA ILE A 56 -4.22 -13.88 -11.76
C ILE A 56 -5.05 -15.10 -11.42
N ALA A 57 -5.79 -15.64 -12.38
CA ALA A 57 -6.65 -16.81 -12.13
C ALA A 57 -5.84 -17.99 -11.57
N GLY A 58 -6.23 -18.49 -10.41
CA GLY A 58 -5.57 -19.59 -9.70
C GLY A 58 -4.32 -19.19 -8.92
N LEU A 59 -3.82 -17.96 -9.01
CA LEU A 59 -2.69 -17.51 -8.20
C LEU A 59 -3.10 -17.29 -6.74
N ARG A 60 -2.20 -17.65 -5.82
CA ARG A 60 -2.30 -17.34 -4.40
C ARG A 60 -1.84 -15.90 -4.18
N ILE A 61 -2.75 -15.02 -3.84
CA ILE A 61 -2.46 -13.59 -3.66
C ILE A 61 -2.71 -13.20 -2.21
N LEU A 62 -1.74 -12.52 -1.61
CA LEU A 62 -1.89 -11.85 -0.32
C LEU A 62 -2.08 -10.36 -0.56
N GLU A 63 -3.16 -9.79 -0.03
CA GLU A 63 -3.30 -8.34 0.16
C GLU A 63 -2.97 -8.00 1.61
N VAL A 64 -1.91 -7.20 1.81
CA VAL A 64 -1.44 -6.73 3.12
C VAL A 64 -2.08 -5.38 3.43
N ALA A 65 -2.67 -5.26 4.61
CA ALA A 65 -3.54 -4.17 5.04
C ALA A 65 -4.73 -4.00 4.07
N CYS A 66 -5.52 -5.05 3.97
CA CYS A 66 -6.62 -5.12 3.01
C CYS A 66 -7.82 -4.23 3.37
N GLY A 67 -7.81 -3.60 4.54
CA GLY A 67 -8.87 -2.77 5.03
C GLY A 67 -10.23 -3.46 4.94
N ARG A 68 -11.19 -2.78 4.33
CA ARG A 68 -12.56 -3.29 4.15
C ARG A 68 -12.75 -4.19 2.92
N GLY A 69 -11.65 -4.76 2.40
CA GLY A 69 -11.64 -5.83 1.40
C GLY A 69 -12.10 -5.46 0.00
N GLY A 70 -12.04 -4.18 -0.37
CA GLY A 70 -12.44 -3.74 -1.71
C GLY A 70 -11.64 -4.44 -2.81
N PHE A 71 -10.33 -4.47 -2.68
CA PHE A 71 -9.46 -5.10 -3.67
C PHE A 71 -9.41 -6.62 -3.53
N VAL A 72 -9.48 -7.18 -2.30
CA VAL A 72 -9.69 -8.63 -2.06
C VAL A 72 -10.87 -9.13 -2.89
N ARG A 73 -12.01 -8.42 -2.83
CA ARG A 73 -13.21 -8.75 -3.58
C ARG A 73 -12.99 -8.72 -5.10
N GLN A 74 -12.27 -7.72 -5.59
CA GLN A 74 -11.94 -7.61 -7.02
C GLN A 74 -11.06 -8.77 -7.49
N LEU A 75 -9.99 -9.08 -6.75
CA LEU A 75 -9.07 -10.17 -7.07
C LEU A 75 -9.76 -11.53 -7.02
N ALA A 76 -10.61 -11.76 -6.02
CA ALA A 76 -11.36 -13.00 -5.90
C ALA A 76 -12.35 -13.20 -7.07
N ARG A 77 -13.05 -12.13 -7.49
CA ARG A 77 -13.92 -12.17 -8.68
C ARG A 77 -13.15 -12.44 -9.97
N ALA A 78 -11.91 -11.98 -10.06
CA ALA A 78 -11.01 -12.30 -11.17
C ALA A 78 -10.41 -13.71 -11.11
N GLY A 79 -10.83 -14.54 -10.15
CA GLY A 79 -10.49 -15.96 -10.05
C GLY A 79 -9.18 -16.26 -9.32
N ALA A 80 -8.64 -15.33 -8.55
CA ALA A 80 -7.48 -15.58 -7.69
C ALA A 80 -7.88 -16.29 -6.39
N CYS A 81 -6.94 -17.06 -5.80
CA CYS A 81 -7.03 -17.56 -4.43
C CYS A 81 -6.47 -16.47 -3.49
N VAL A 82 -7.36 -15.64 -2.93
CA VAL A 82 -6.97 -14.41 -2.22
C VAL A 82 -7.01 -14.58 -0.71
N THR A 83 -5.96 -14.11 -0.05
CA THR A 83 -5.95 -13.87 1.39
C THR A 83 -5.80 -12.36 1.63
N GLY A 84 -6.75 -11.77 2.34
CA GLY A 84 -6.63 -10.41 2.88
C GLY A 84 -6.11 -10.48 4.33
N CYS A 85 -5.11 -9.69 4.65
CA CYS A 85 -4.59 -9.55 6.00
C CYS A 85 -4.72 -8.09 6.44
N ASP A 86 -5.30 -7.86 7.61
CA ASP A 86 -5.39 -6.52 8.19
C ASP A 86 -5.21 -6.56 9.70
N PHE A 87 -4.71 -5.48 10.24
CA PHE A 87 -4.49 -5.30 11.66
C PHE A 87 -5.80 -5.04 12.41
N SER A 88 -6.73 -4.30 11.79
CA SER A 88 -8.01 -3.89 12.36
C SER A 88 -9.06 -4.99 12.27
N SER A 89 -9.61 -5.35 13.41
CA SER A 89 -10.75 -6.27 13.50
C SER A 89 -12.03 -5.68 12.90
N ALA A 90 -12.24 -4.36 13.08
CA ALA A 90 -13.37 -3.62 12.53
C ALA A 90 -13.34 -3.59 10.99
N ALA A 91 -12.14 -3.34 10.41
CA ALA A 91 -11.94 -3.41 8.96
C ALA A 91 -12.30 -4.79 8.41
N LEU A 92 -11.79 -5.85 9.03
CA LEU A 92 -12.06 -7.23 8.61
C LEU A 92 -13.53 -7.62 8.79
N HIS A 93 -14.21 -7.12 9.82
CA HIS A 93 -15.65 -7.31 9.97
C HIS A 93 -16.40 -6.70 8.79
N ALA A 94 -16.11 -5.44 8.45
CA ALA A 94 -16.70 -4.78 7.29
C ALA A 94 -16.34 -5.48 5.96
N ALA A 95 -15.13 -6.02 5.83
CA ALA A 95 -14.71 -6.79 4.65
C ALA A 95 -15.55 -8.05 4.47
N ARG A 96 -15.83 -8.80 5.56
CA ARG A 96 -16.64 -10.02 5.52
C ARG A 96 -18.05 -9.75 4.99
N THR A 97 -18.68 -8.65 5.39
CA THR A 97 -20.03 -8.30 4.91
C THR A 97 -20.07 -7.98 3.42
N LYS A 98 -18.96 -7.53 2.84
CA LYS A 98 -18.85 -7.15 1.42
C LYS A 98 -18.41 -8.30 0.50
N LEU A 99 -17.88 -9.39 1.05
CA LEU A 99 -17.48 -10.55 0.26
C LEU A 99 -18.72 -11.33 -0.18
N PRO A 100 -18.83 -11.73 -1.47
CA PRO A 100 -19.96 -12.51 -1.94
C PRO A 100 -19.97 -13.88 -1.29
N ALA A 101 -21.15 -14.30 -0.82
CA ALA A 101 -21.35 -15.61 -0.19
C ALA A 101 -21.22 -16.78 -1.19
N ALA A 102 -21.39 -16.53 -2.49
CA ALA A 102 -21.35 -17.55 -3.54
C ALA A 102 -20.79 -16.98 -4.85
N GLY A 103 -20.42 -17.86 -5.79
CA GLY A 103 -20.00 -17.49 -7.14
C GLY A 103 -18.50 -17.19 -7.29
N LEU A 104 -17.70 -17.34 -6.25
CA LEU A 104 -16.24 -17.30 -6.35
C LEU A 104 -15.69 -18.67 -6.70
N ARG A 105 -14.71 -18.72 -7.61
CA ARG A 105 -13.98 -19.97 -7.92
C ARG A 105 -13.21 -20.48 -6.71
N PHE A 106 -12.64 -19.56 -5.92
CA PHE A 106 -11.98 -19.83 -4.65
C PHE A 106 -12.53 -18.88 -3.59
N PRO A 107 -12.82 -19.36 -2.36
CA PRO A 107 -13.22 -18.49 -1.28
C PRO A 107 -12.09 -17.53 -0.92
N ALA A 108 -12.42 -16.26 -0.69
CA ALA A 108 -11.49 -15.31 -0.13
C ALA A 108 -11.34 -15.55 1.38
N THR A 109 -10.10 -15.56 1.85
CA THR A 109 -9.77 -15.72 3.28
C THR A 109 -9.41 -14.36 3.88
N LEU A 110 -9.89 -14.07 5.08
CA LEU A 110 -9.56 -12.85 5.83
C LEU A 110 -8.90 -13.24 7.15
N ILE A 111 -7.68 -12.75 7.37
CA ILE A 111 -6.84 -13.04 8.54
C ILE A 111 -6.51 -11.74 9.25
N GLN A 112 -6.67 -11.70 10.57
CA GLN A 112 -6.16 -10.61 11.38
C GLN A 112 -4.66 -10.80 11.60
N GLY A 113 -3.86 -9.77 11.33
CA GLY A 113 -2.41 -9.82 11.50
C GLY A 113 -1.72 -8.50 11.23
N ASP A 114 -0.56 -8.33 11.88
CA ASP A 114 0.29 -7.16 11.71
C ASP A 114 1.15 -7.31 10.43
N ALA A 115 1.11 -6.30 9.58
CA ALA A 115 1.94 -6.22 8.37
C ALA A 115 3.45 -6.30 8.68
N GLN A 116 3.87 -5.86 9.88
CA GLN A 116 5.26 -5.91 10.33
C GLN A 116 5.68 -7.31 10.79
N ASN A 117 4.71 -8.18 11.12
CA ASN A 117 4.92 -9.56 11.53
C ASN A 117 3.86 -10.50 10.92
N LEU A 118 3.89 -10.65 9.60
CA LEU A 118 2.89 -11.41 8.85
C LEU A 118 2.78 -12.86 9.34
N PRO A 119 1.56 -13.34 9.74
CA PRO A 119 1.34 -14.65 10.35
C PRO A 119 1.24 -15.78 9.30
N PHE A 120 2.11 -15.77 8.30
CA PHE A 120 2.12 -16.76 7.22
C PHE A 120 3.48 -17.43 7.12
N ALA A 121 3.51 -18.68 6.66
CA ALA A 121 4.74 -19.39 6.35
C ALA A 121 5.51 -18.70 5.21
N SER A 122 6.82 -18.95 5.15
CA SER A 122 7.64 -18.50 4.03
C SER A 122 7.17 -19.12 2.71
N ASP A 123 7.36 -18.40 1.60
CA ASP A 123 7.12 -18.90 0.24
C ASP A 123 5.65 -19.32 -0.04
N SER A 124 4.68 -18.73 0.67
CA SER A 124 3.27 -19.10 0.62
C SER A 124 2.49 -18.49 -0.55
N PHE A 125 2.91 -17.33 -1.07
CA PHE A 125 2.14 -16.56 -2.03
C PHE A 125 2.87 -16.33 -3.34
N ASP A 126 2.14 -16.36 -4.44
CA ASP A 126 2.64 -16.07 -5.80
C ASP A 126 2.79 -14.57 -6.03
N VAL A 127 1.87 -13.80 -5.45
CA VAL A 127 1.86 -12.33 -5.51
C VAL A 127 1.51 -11.79 -4.14
N VAL A 128 2.23 -10.76 -3.70
CA VAL A 128 1.88 -9.95 -2.54
C VAL A 128 1.55 -8.54 -3.03
N VAL A 129 0.43 -8.02 -2.59
CA VAL A 129 -0.03 -6.65 -2.87
C VAL A 129 -0.12 -5.88 -1.57
N SER A 130 0.31 -4.61 -1.60
CA SER A 130 0.16 -3.68 -0.48
C SER A 130 -0.08 -2.28 -1.05
N CYS A 131 -1.26 -1.72 -0.79
CA CYS A 131 -1.69 -0.46 -1.36
C CYS A 131 -1.92 0.57 -0.28
N GLU A 132 -1.22 1.73 -0.37
CA GLU A 132 -1.37 2.85 0.57
C GLU A 132 -1.32 2.34 2.03
N THR A 133 -0.23 1.65 2.37
CA THR A 133 -0.10 0.95 3.65
C THR A 133 1.18 1.32 4.40
N ILE A 134 2.32 1.31 3.68
CA ILE A 134 3.63 1.38 4.34
C ILE A 134 3.88 2.71 5.05
N GLU A 135 3.21 3.78 4.65
CA GLU A 135 3.20 5.08 5.30
C GLU A 135 2.57 5.04 6.70
N HIS A 136 1.70 4.05 6.94
CA HIS A 136 0.99 3.85 8.20
C HIS A 136 1.68 2.84 9.12
N LEU A 137 2.88 2.38 8.77
CA LEU A 137 3.61 1.39 9.56
C LEU A 137 4.78 2.02 10.34
N PRO A 138 4.88 1.79 11.64
CA PRO A 138 6.05 2.18 12.43
C PRO A 138 7.36 1.59 11.92
N ASP A 139 7.40 0.31 11.56
CA ASP A 139 8.57 -0.36 10.97
C ASP A 139 8.31 -0.89 9.55
N VAL A 140 8.43 0.01 8.59
CA VAL A 140 8.31 -0.29 7.15
C VAL A 140 9.29 -1.37 6.69
N LYS A 141 10.52 -1.39 7.25
CA LYS A 141 11.54 -2.35 6.83
C LYS A 141 11.16 -3.78 7.22
N SER A 142 10.60 -3.97 8.42
CA SER A 142 10.10 -5.28 8.85
C SER A 142 8.94 -5.74 7.97
N ALA A 143 8.01 -4.85 7.64
CA ALA A 143 6.91 -5.17 6.72
C ALA A 143 7.42 -5.61 5.34
N ILE A 144 8.33 -4.85 4.72
CA ILE A 144 8.89 -5.19 3.40
C ILE A 144 9.67 -6.51 3.44
N ARG A 145 10.41 -6.80 4.54
CA ARG A 145 11.07 -8.10 4.74
C ARG A 145 10.05 -9.23 4.95
N GLY A 146 8.99 -8.97 5.71
CA GLY A 146 7.89 -9.91 5.90
C GLY A 146 7.21 -10.28 4.58
N MET A 147 6.88 -9.27 3.76
CA MET A 147 6.33 -9.47 2.40
C MET A 147 7.29 -10.31 1.53
N HIS A 148 8.60 -10.04 1.60
CA HIS A 148 9.59 -10.85 0.88
C HIS A 148 9.63 -12.30 1.37
N ARG A 149 9.58 -12.51 2.67
CA ARG A 149 9.60 -13.85 3.28
C ARG A 149 8.42 -14.70 2.82
N VAL A 150 7.21 -14.14 2.85
CA VAL A 150 5.99 -14.89 2.52
C VAL A 150 5.77 -15.07 1.03
N THR A 151 6.45 -14.30 0.17
CA THR A 151 6.42 -14.47 -1.28
C THR A 151 7.31 -15.62 -1.69
N ARG A 152 6.86 -16.50 -2.59
CA ARG A 152 7.68 -17.59 -3.14
C ARG A 152 8.82 -17.08 -4.03
N PRO A 153 9.90 -17.87 -4.25
CA PRO A 153 10.88 -17.57 -5.29
C PRO A 153 10.18 -17.34 -6.66
N GLY A 154 10.62 -16.35 -7.42
CA GLY A 154 9.98 -15.91 -8.67
C GLY A 154 8.67 -15.15 -8.49
N GLY A 155 8.11 -15.11 -7.28
CA GLY A 155 6.89 -14.36 -6.96
C GLY A 155 7.09 -12.84 -6.97
N ARG A 156 6.00 -12.09 -6.96
CA ARG A 156 6.01 -10.63 -7.16
C ARG A 156 5.43 -9.86 -5.98
N LEU A 157 5.99 -8.67 -5.77
CA LEU A 157 5.42 -7.62 -4.93
C LEU A 157 4.88 -6.52 -5.83
N LEU A 158 3.65 -6.05 -5.56
CA LEU A 158 3.06 -4.85 -6.11
C LEU A 158 2.71 -3.93 -4.94
N LEU A 159 3.39 -2.80 -4.88
CA LEU A 159 3.31 -1.85 -3.78
C LEU A 159 2.90 -0.48 -4.29
N THR A 160 1.93 0.16 -3.64
CA THR A 160 1.68 1.60 -3.80
C THR A 160 1.82 2.34 -2.49
N THR A 161 2.17 3.61 -2.57
CA THR A 161 2.29 4.50 -1.42
C THR A 161 2.28 5.96 -1.90
N PRO A 162 1.84 6.92 -1.08
CA PRO A 162 1.97 8.33 -1.40
C PRO A 162 3.43 8.72 -1.59
N ASN A 163 3.64 9.62 -2.52
CA ASN A 163 4.95 10.21 -2.78
C ASN A 163 4.94 11.70 -2.39
N TYR A 164 5.60 12.02 -1.31
CA TYR A 164 5.69 13.39 -0.82
C TYR A 164 6.87 14.18 -1.39
N ALA A 165 7.70 13.56 -2.24
CA ALA A 165 8.81 14.23 -2.94
C ALA A 165 8.37 14.89 -4.27
N ASN A 166 7.21 15.55 -4.26
CA ASN A 166 6.61 16.22 -5.42
C ASN A 166 6.00 17.57 -5.03
N PHE A 167 5.32 18.23 -5.97
CA PHE A 167 4.65 19.51 -5.72
C PHE A 167 3.57 19.41 -4.63
N MET A 168 2.95 18.25 -4.44
CA MET A 168 1.98 18.02 -3.37
C MET A 168 2.64 18.02 -2.00
N GLY A 169 3.85 17.45 -1.87
CA GLY A 169 4.62 17.52 -0.63
C GLY A 169 4.95 18.97 -0.23
N LEU A 170 5.28 19.81 -1.22
CA LEU A 170 5.46 21.24 -0.98
C LEU A 170 4.13 21.93 -0.57
N TYR A 171 3.01 21.57 -1.21
CA TYR A 171 1.70 22.06 -0.83
C TYR A 171 1.30 21.61 0.57
N GLU A 172 1.57 20.38 0.95
CA GLU A 172 1.30 19.88 2.30
C GLU A 172 2.14 20.59 3.36
N ILE A 173 3.43 20.83 3.07
CA ILE A 173 4.27 21.66 3.96
C ILE A 173 3.64 23.05 4.12
N TYR A 174 3.16 23.66 3.05
CA TYR A 174 2.45 24.93 3.10
C TYR A 174 1.14 24.83 3.89
N SER A 175 0.35 23.77 3.71
CA SER A 175 -0.93 23.58 4.39
C SER A 175 -0.79 23.40 5.90
N LEU A 176 0.32 22.78 6.37
CA LEU A 176 0.63 22.64 7.80
C LEU A 176 0.73 24.00 8.52
N PHE A 177 1.16 25.05 7.80
CA PHE A 177 1.21 26.41 8.36
C PHE A 177 -0.15 27.11 8.40
N ARG A 178 -1.15 26.62 7.64
CA ARG A 178 -2.46 27.26 7.50
C ARG A 178 -3.63 26.52 8.16
N HIS A 179 -3.56 25.17 8.22
CA HIS A 179 -4.62 24.32 8.75
C HIS A 179 -4.02 23.17 9.56
N PRO A 180 -3.83 23.34 10.89
CA PRO A 180 -3.09 22.40 11.72
C PRO A 180 -3.79 21.07 12.03
N ALA A 181 -5.03 20.83 11.62
CA ALA A 181 -5.71 19.56 11.86
C ALA A 181 -6.74 19.26 10.76
N HIS A 182 -6.52 18.17 10.01
CA HIS A 182 -7.59 17.51 9.28
C HIS A 182 -8.22 16.44 10.19
N GLU A 183 -9.54 16.49 10.37
CA GLU A 183 -10.31 15.55 11.20
C GLU A 183 -10.31 14.11 10.67
N ASP A 184 -9.84 13.89 9.44
CA ASP A 184 -9.85 12.60 8.74
C ASP A 184 -8.50 11.86 8.78
N ASP A 185 -7.54 12.31 9.58
CA ASP A 185 -6.21 11.72 9.64
C ASP A 185 -6.24 10.30 10.22
N GLN A 186 -5.55 9.39 9.55
CA GLN A 186 -5.31 8.04 10.07
C GLN A 186 -4.50 8.11 11.38
N PRO A 187 -4.67 7.14 12.28
CA PRO A 187 -4.00 7.14 13.59
C PRO A 187 -2.48 7.26 13.53
N PHE A 188 -1.86 6.76 12.47
CA PHE A 188 -0.43 6.87 12.21
C PHE A 188 -0.20 7.13 10.72
N ASP A 189 0.54 8.20 10.40
CA ASP A 189 0.99 8.51 9.05
C ASP A 189 2.41 9.06 9.08
N ARG A 190 3.29 8.48 8.27
CA ARG A 190 4.67 8.92 8.10
C ARG A 190 4.93 9.22 6.64
N ARG A 191 5.30 10.46 6.35
CA ARG A 191 5.70 10.86 5.00
C ARG A 191 6.89 10.06 4.52
N GLN A 192 6.70 9.35 3.41
CA GLN A 192 7.72 8.51 2.79
C GLN A 192 8.28 9.18 1.54
N TRP A 193 9.55 8.92 1.27
CA TRP A 193 10.23 9.38 0.06
C TRP A 193 10.48 8.18 -0.83
N PHE A 194 10.01 8.21 -2.07
CA PHE A 194 10.12 7.04 -2.94
C PHE A 194 11.56 6.51 -3.13
N PRO A 195 12.64 7.32 -3.19
CA PRO A 195 14.02 6.79 -3.25
C PRO A 195 14.37 5.93 -2.03
N GLN A 196 13.87 6.30 -0.85
CA GLN A 196 14.06 5.54 0.38
C GLN A 196 13.30 4.22 0.35
N ILE A 197 12.06 4.23 -0.18
CA ILE A 197 11.26 3.01 -0.36
C ILE A 197 11.98 2.05 -1.32
N LEU A 198 12.47 2.53 -2.46
CA LEU A 198 13.23 1.72 -3.40
C LEU A 198 14.49 1.13 -2.78
N LYS A 199 15.17 1.89 -1.91
CA LYS A 199 16.33 1.40 -1.13
C LYS A 199 15.92 0.25 -0.20
N TRP A 200 14.84 0.40 0.56
CA TRP A 200 14.37 -0.65 1.48
C TRP A 200 13.89 -1.90 0.73
N VAL A 201 13.18 -1.74 -0.37
CA VAL A 201 12.77 -2.85 -1.24
C VAL A 201 13.99 -3.64 -1.72
N ARG A 202 15.05 -2.95 -2.22
CA ARG A 202 16.30 -3.62 -2.63
C ARG A 202 17.02 -4.31 -1.47
N GLN A 203 17.10 -3.63 -0.31
CA GLN A 203 17.75 -4.17 0.89
C GLN A 203 17.06 -5.42 1.43
N ALA A 204 15.74 -5.54 1.27
CA ALA A 204 14.98 -6.74 1.61
C ALA A 204 15.17 -7.91 0.62
N GLY A 205 15.97 -7.73 -0.45
CA GLY A 205 16.28 -8.80 -1.42
C GLY A 205 15.42 -8.78 -2.68
N TRP A 206 14.55 -7.83 -2.84
CA TRP A 206 13.73 -7.70 -4.03
C TRP A 206 14.50 -7.17 -5.24
N LYS A 207 14.20 -7.70 -6.43
CA LYS A 207 14.62 -7.12 -7.72
C LYS A 207 13.48 -6.22 -8.22
N ILE A 208 13.70 -4.91 -8.26
CA ILE A 208 12.71 -3.98 -8.80
C ILE A 208 12.64 -4.18 -10.32
N LEU A 209 11.44 -4.45 -10.81
CA LEU A 209 11.15 -4.65 -12.23
C LEU A 209 10.63 -3.38 -12.89
N ARG A 210 9.73 -2.68 -12.20
CA ARG A 210 9.07 -1.47 -12.74
C ARG A 210 8.72 -0.52 -11.62
N THR A 211 8.65 0.75 -12.01
CA THR A 211 8.04 1.82 -11.22
C THR A 211 7.08 2.59 -12.12
N ASP A 212 6.03 3.11 -11.54
CA ASP A 212 5.04 3.97 -12.21
C ASP A 212 4.42 4.91 -11.16
N GLY A 213 3.48 5.74 -11.56
CA GLY A 213 2.76 6.61 -10.66
C GLY A 213 1.39 6.97 -11.18
N ALA A 214 0.51 7.38 -10.29
CA ALA A 214 -0.82 7.86 -10.61
C ALA A 214 -1.17 9.07 -9.76
N VAL A 215 -2.29 9.71 -10.09
CA VAL A 215 -2.76 10.90 -9.36
C VAL A 215 -1.76 12.07 -9.50
N HIS A 216 -1.56 12.52 -10.74
CA HIS A 216 -0.82 13.76 -10.98
C HIS A 216 -1.68 14.95 -10.58
N GLN A 217 -1.29 15.59 -9.49
CA GLN A 217 -2.00 16.74 -8.91
C GLN A 217 -1.05 17.93 -8.83
N PHE A 218 -1.57 19.11 -9.15
CA PHE A 218 -0.82 20.35 -9.07
C PHE A 218 -1.60 21.37 -8.22
N PRO A 219 -1.00 21.92 -7.17
CA PRO A 219 -1.56 22.99 -6.40
C PRO A 219 -1.41 24.31 -7.17
N LEU A 220 -2.40 24.65 -8.00
CA LEU A 220 -2.34 25.88 -8.82
C LEU A 220 -2.58 27.14 -7.99
N PHE A 221 -3.31 27.06 -6.87
CA PHE A 221 -3.63 28.21 -6.03
C PHE A 221 -3.62 27.84 -4.55
N PRO A 222 -3.02 28.67 -3.68
CA PRO A 222 -3.10 28.49 -2.24
C PRO A 222 -4.55 28.47 -1.76
N GLY A 223 -4.90 27.50 -0.91
CA GLY A 223 -6.23 27.37 -0.31
C GLY A 223 -7.32 26.77 -1.19
N ARG A 224 -7.00 26.25 -2.38
CA ARG A 224 -7.90 25.46 -3.22
C ARG A 224 -7.42 24.01 -3.31
N ASN A 225 -8.37 23.08 -3.45
CA ASN A 225 -8.05 21.68 -3.66
C ASN A 225 -7.16 21.50 -4.91
N PRO A 226 -6.13 20.65 -4.85
CA PRO A 226 -5.25 20.38 -5.98
C PRO A 226 -6.04 19.87 -7.18
N ILE A 227 -5.69 20.35 -8.37
CA ILE A 227 -6.33 19.88 -9.61
C ILE A 227 -5.65 18.61 -10.08
N ARG A 228 -6.42 17.51 -10.13
CA ARG A 228 -5.95 16.25 -10.72
C ARG A 228 -5.98 16.32 -12.24
N TRP A 229 -4.85 16.06 -12.88
CA TRP A 229 -4.72 16.02 -14.33
C TRP A 229 -4.96 14.60 -14.85
N LYS A 230 -6.25 14.22 -14.93
CA LYS A 230 -6.67 12.89 -15.40
C LYS A 230 -6.09 12.54 -16.79
N ALA A 231 -5.86 13.54 -17.66
CA ALA A 231 -5.25 13.35 -18.97
C ALA A 231 -3.80 12.83 -18.92
N LEU A 232 -3.04 13.17 -17.87
CA LEU A 232 -1.68 12.63 -17.65
C LEU A 232 -1.75 11.18 -17.18
N ASP A 233 -2.72 10.88 -16.30
CA ASP A 233 -2.92 9.53 -15.78
C ASP A 233 -3.37 8.55 -16.88
N SER A 234 -4.10 9.01 -17.89
CA SER A 234 -4.64 8.16 -18.97
C SER A 234 -3.60 7.72 -20.01
N LYS A 235 -2.52 8.49 -20.19
CA LYS A 235 -1.46 8.19 -21.17
C LYS A 235 -0.27 7.50 -20.50
N ARG A 236 -0.23 6.16 -20.56
CA ARG A 236 0.77 5.34 -19.84
C ARG A 236 2.22 5.79 -20.06
N ALA A 237 2.61 6.17 -21.27
CA ALA A 237 3.98 6.62 -21.55
C ALA A 237 4.33 7.93 -20.79
N ILE A 238 3.40 8.90 -20.83
CA ILE A 238 3.55 10.20 -20.14
C ILE A 238 3.51 9.99 -18.62
N ARG A 239 2.55 9.21 -18.14
CA ARG A 239 2.41 8.88 -16.72
C ARG A 239 3.69 8.26 -16.18
N LYS A 240 4.28 7.29 -16.89
CA LYS A 240 5.54 6.66 -16.50
C LYS A 240 6.72 7.64 -16.47
N MET A 241 6.82 8.53 -17.45
CA MET A 241 7.86 9.56 -17.49
C MET A 241 7.72 10.55 -16.32
N LEU A 242 6.49 10.90 -15.96
CA LEU A 242 6.16 11.83 -14.89
C LEU A 242 5.94 11.15 -13.53
N SER A 243 6.16 9.83 -13.43
CA SER A 243 5.93 9.08 -12.18
C SER A 243 6.62 9.64 -10.94
N PRO A 244 7.82 10.28 -11.01
CA PRO A 244 8.41 10.95 -9.86
C PRO A 244 7.59 12.14 -9.34
N LEU A 245 6.70 12.71 -10.16
CA LEU A 245 5.83 13.82 -9.81
C LEU A 245 4.41 13.37 -9.41
N ALA A 246 4.11 12.08 -9.54
CA ALA A 246 2.82 11.53 -9.15
C ALA A 246 2.65 11.54 -7.63
N TYR A 247 1.42 11.70 -7.16
CA TYR A 247 1.09 11.60 -5.74
C TYR A 247 1.17 10.14 -5.26
N THR A 248 0.55 9.20 -5.97
CA THR A 248 0.68 7.76 -5.69
C THR A 248 1.81 7.17 -6.50
N TYR A 249 2.79 6.58 -5.84
CA TYR A 249 3.92 5.89 -6.45
C TYR A 249 3.72 4.37 -6.43
N PHE A 250 4.13 3.72 -7.50
CA PHE A 250 3.98 2.27 -7.68
C PHE A 250 5.34 1.60 -7.87
N VAL A 251 5.51 0.48 -7.20
CA VAL A 251 6.69 -0.40 -7.33
C VAL A 251 6.23 -1.82 -7.62
N MET A 252 6.71 -2.40 -8.71
CA MET A 252 6.65 -3.84 -8.96
C MET A 252 8.03 -4.44 -8.79
N ALA A 253 8.14 -5.43 -7.92
CA ALA A 253 9.38 -6.13 -7.65
C ALA A 253 9.18 -7.65 -7.68
N GLN A 254 10.26 -8.40 -7.87
CA GLN A 254 10.27 -9.86 -7.93
C GLN A 254 11.25 -10.42 -6.90
N LYS A 255 10.86 -11.46 -6.20
CA LYS A 255 11.76 -12.26 -5.40
C LYS A 255 12.61 -13.13 -6.32
N ARG A 256 13.94 -13.08 -6.14
CA ARG A 256 14.87 -13.85 -6.98
C ARG A 256 14.61 -15.36 -6.83
N ASP A 257 14.75 -16.10 -7.91
CA ASP A 257 14.74 -17.57 -7.89
C ASP A 257 15.93 -18.11 -7.09
N ARG A 258 15.74 -19.26 -6.43
CA ARG A 258 16.81 -19.90 -5.62
C ARG A 258 18.03 -20.29 -6.47
N GLU A 259 17.82 -20.82 -7.66
CA GLU A 259 18.87 -21.25 -8.58
C GLU A 259 19.82 -20.10 -9.00
N ALA A 260 19.27 -18.89 -9.21
CA ALA A 260 20.06 -17.71 -9.54
C ALA A 260 20.92 -17.20 -8.36
N ARG A 261 20.69 -17.70 -7.15
CA ARG A 261 21.44 -17.34 -5.94
C ARG A 261 22.65 -18.25 -5.78
N ASP A 262 22.49 -19.55 -6.06
CA ASP A 262 23.55 -20.56 -5.88
C ASP A 262 24.65 -20.39 -6.93
N MET A 263 24.31 -20.09 -8.20
CA MET A 263 25.28 -19.82 -9.26
C MET A 263 26.16 -18.56 -9.06
N ARG A 264 25.84 -17.67 -8.10
CA ARG A 264 26.71 -16.53 -7.76
C ARG A 264 27.66 -16.81 -6.61
N ASN A 265 27.34 -17.77 -5.75
CA ASN A 265 28.18 -18.13 -4.63
C ASN A 265 29.28 -19.14 -5.07
N GLU A 266 29.18 -19.69 -6.29
CA GLU A 266 30.16 -20.59 -6.90
C GLU A 266 31.16 -19.87 -7.83
N ARG A 267 31.07 -18.54 -7.95
CA ARG A 267 32.04 -17.70 -8.68
C ARG A 267 32.77 -16.75 -7.73
#